data_c115dca93274db4bfbd5ab86bfd5a63f
#
_entry.id   c115dca93274db4bfbd5ab86bfd5a63f
#
_cell.length_a   1.000
_cell.length_b   1.000
_cell.length_c   1.000
_cell.angle_alpha   90.00
_cell.angle_beta   90.00
_cell.angle_gamma   90.00
#
_symmetry.space_group_name_H-M   'P 1'
#
loop_
_entity.id
_entity.type
_entity.pdbx_description
1 polymer ?
#
loop_
_entity_poly.entity_id
_entity_poly.type
_entity_poly.pdbx_seq_one_letter_code
_entity_poly.pdbx_strand_id
1 'polypeptide(L)' 'MRRFEKIVLIVGTDDDGFDFTDQSLYDWSFELESVLPNECKLIEIGREVVEEQKWMNDVMDMKGPLPRYSP' A
#
# COMPACT_ATOMS: atom_id res chain seq x y z
N MET A 1 1.47 18.35 20.13
CA MET A 1 2.76 17.69 19.86
C MET A 1 2.74 17.10 18.44
N ARG A 2 3.81 17.33 17.69
CA ARG A 2 3.92 16.77 16.35
C ARG A 2 4.34 15.31 16.42
N ARG A 3 3.66 14.44 15.69
CA ARG A 3 3.95 13.00 15.67
C ARG A 3 4.05 12.51 14.24
N PHE A 4 4.85 11.49 14.04
CA PHE A 4 5.02 10.84 12.74
C PHE A 4 4.81 9.35 12.88
N GLU A 5 4.16 8.75 11.90
CA GLU A 5 3.95 7.31 11.86
C GLU A 5 4.27 6.81 10.45
N LYS A 6 5.04 5.73 10.38
CA LYS A 6 5.34 5.06 9.11
C LYS A 6 4.28 4.00 8.86
N ILE A 7 3.55 4.16 7.76
CA ILE A 7 2.52 3.21 7.35
C ILE A 7 3.03 2.46 6.13
N VAL A 8 2.91 1.14 6.14
CA VAL A 8 3.40 0.28 5.06
C VAL A 8 2.22 -0.31 4.31
N LEU A 9 2.26 -0.21 2.97
CA LEU A 9 1.29 -0.80 2.07
C LEU A 9 1.98 -1.85 1.22
N ILE A 10 1.37 -3.02 1.10
CA ILE A 10 1.84 -4.08 0.21
C ILE A 10 0.75 -4.32 -0.83
N VAL A 11 1.13 -4.24 -2.11
CA VAL A 11 0.21 -4.40 -3.23
C VAL A 11 0.61 -5.63 -4.02
N GLY A 12 -0.34 -6.50 -4.26
CA GLY A 12 -0.14 -7.71 -5.07
C GLY A 12 -0.94 -7.66 -6.36
N THR A 13 -0.55 -8.46 -7.34
CA THR A 13 -1.28 -8.64 -8.59
C THR A 13 -1.15 -10.09 -9.09
N ASP A 14 -2.21 -10.60 -9.71
CA ASP A 14 -2.20 -11.87 -10.42
C ASP A 14 -1.88 -11.72 -11.91
N ASP A 15 -1.74 -10.49 -12.38
CA ASP A 15 -1.44 -10.19 -13.77
C ASP A 15 0.05 -10.26 -14.03
N ASP A 16 0.51 -11.31 -14.70
CA ASP A 16 1.92 -11.51 -15.03
C ASP A 16 2.48 -10.40 -15.93
N GLY A 17 1.63 -9.75 -16.70
CA GLY A 17 2.02 -8.65 -17.58
C GLY A 17 2.06 -7.28 -16.90
N PHE A 18 1.64 -7.20 -15.63
CA PHE A 18 1.62 -5.94 -14.92
C PHE A 18 3.02 -5.55 -14.46
N ASP A 19 3.43 -4.34 -14.80
CA ASP A 19 4.72 -3.80 -14.40
C ASP A 19 4.54 -2.68 -13.38
N PHE A 20 4.89 -2.97 -12.12
CA PHE A 20 4.80 -1.98 -11.05
C PHE A 20 5.69 -0.77 -11.30
N THR A 21 6.78 -0.93 -12.05
CA THR A 21 7.71 0.18 -12.30
C THR A 21 7.12 1.23 -13.27
N ASP A 22 6.12 0.84 -14.06
CA ASP A 22 5.41 1.78 -14.94
C ASP A 22 4.43 2.67 -14.17
N GLN A 23 4.14 2.34 -12.92
CA GLN A 23 3.23 3.12 -12.09
C GLN A 23 3.95 4.27 -11.42
N SER A 24 3.43 5.47 -11.57
CA SER A 24 4.00 6.65 -10.94
C SER A 24 3.66 6.69 -9.45
N LEU A 25 4.68 6.72 -8.60
CA LEU A 25 4.46 6.94 -7.17
C LEU A 25 3.90 8.35 -6.89
N TYR A 26 4.22 9.29 -7.75
CA TYR A 26 3.68 10.65 -7.64
C TYR A 26 2.16 10.65 -7.78
N ASP A 27 1.62 9.93 -8.75
CA ASP A 27 0.17 9.82 -8.93
C ASP A 27 -0.48 9.10 -7.75
N TRP A 28 0.15 8.04 -7.24
CA TRP A 28 -0.35 7.33 -6.07
C TRP A 28 -0.34 8.23 -4.81
N SER A 29 0.67 9.10 -4.69
CA SER A 29 0.75 10.01 -3.55
C SER A 29 -0.42 10.99 -3.53
N PHE A 30 -0.88 11.47 -4.67
CA PHE A 30 -2.06 12.32 -4.76
C PHE A 30 -3.31 11.61 -4.25
N GLU A 31 -3.51 10.37 -4.70
CA GLU A 31 -4.66 9.59 -4.26
C GLU A 31 -4.63 9.32 -2.76
N LEU A 32 -3.46 8.98 -2.23
CA LEU A 32 -3.31 8.75 -0.79
C LEU A 32 -3.55 10.02 0.02
N GLU A 33 -3.02 11.16 -0.42
CA GLU A 33 -3.26 12.43 0.28
C GLU A 33 -4.72 12.81 0.29
N SER A 34 -5.46 12.49 -0.77
CA SER A 34 -6.88 12.84 -0.86
C SER A 34 -7.74 12.13 0.18
N VAL A 35 -7.30 10.97 0.67
CA VAL A 35 -8.04 10.20 1.69
C VAL A 35 -7.55 10.44 3.11
N LEU A 36 -6.43 11.16 3.29
CA LEU A 36 -5.94 11.50 4.60
C LEU A 36 -6.76 12.66 5.22
N PRO A 37 -6.97 12.65 6.54
CA PRO A 37 -7.59 13.78 7.22
C PRO A 37 -6.77 15.07 7.01
N ASN A 38 -7.44 16.22 7.11
CA ASN A 38 -6.79 17.52 6.90
C ASN A 38 -5.64 17.81 7.87
N GLU A 39 -5.67 17.18 9.04
CA GLU A 39 -4.62 17.31 10.06
C GLU A 39 -3.37 16.53 9.74
N CYS A 40 -3.45 15.65 8.74
CA CYS A 40 -2.36 14.75 8.34
C CYS A 40 -1.73 15.21 7.03
N LYS A 41 -0.47 14.87 6.87
CA LYS A 41 0.25 15.15 5.64
C LYS A 41 1.10 13.93 5.27
N LEU A 42 1.09 13.57 4.00
CA LEU A 42 2.00 12.57 3.47
C LEU A 42 3.40 13.16 3.35
N ILE A 43 4.35 12.57 4.08
CA ILE A 43 5.73 13.07 4.13
C ILE A 43 6.61 12.33 3.13
N GLU A 44 6.42 11.02 3.03
CA GLU A 44 7.28 10.17 2.20
C GLU A 44 6.47 9.03 1.62
N ILE A 45 6.79 8.67 0.38
CA ILE A 45 6.30 7.45 -0.25
C ILE A 45 7.47 6.76 -0.96
N GLY A 46 7.51 5.44 -0.90
CA GLY A 46 8.60 4.70 -1.52
C GLY A 46 8.12 3.37 -2.10
N ARG A 47 9.01 2.72 -2.82
CA ARG A 47 8.76 1.43 -3.47
C ARG A 47 9.83 0.44 -3.07
N GLU A 48 9.41 -0.77 -2.74
CA GLU A 48 10.29 -1.86 -2.38
C GLU A 48 9.72 -3.16 -2.93
N VAL A 49 10.56 -4.01 -3.51
CA VAL A 49 10.16 -5.35 -3.93
C VAL A 49 10.10 -6.25 -2.70
N VAL A 50 8.99 -6.95 -2.54
CA VAL A 50 8.73 -7.82 -1.39
C VAL A 50 8.68 -9.26 -1.87
N GLU A 51 9.34 -10.16 -1.14
CA GLU A 51 9.29 -11.59 -1.42
C GLU A 51 7.91 -12.16 -1.14
N GLU A 52 7.48 -13.07 -2.01
CA GLU A 52 6.22 -13.78 -1.87
C GLU A 52 6.20 -14.60 -0.59
N GLN A 53 5.14 -14.47 0.19
CA GLN A 53 4.92 -15.25 1.40
C GLN A 53 3.52 -15.87 1.36
N LYS A 54 3.36 -16.99 2.06
CA LYS A 54 2.10 -17.73 2.05
C LYS A 54 0.89 -16.86 2.43
N TRP A 55 1.04 -16.05 3.46
CA TRP A 55 -0.06 -15.19 3.91
C TRP A 55 -0.51 -14.18 2.83
N MET A 56 0.42 -13.76 1.96
CA MET A 56 0.09 -12.86 0.86
C MET A 56 -0.81 -13.54 -0.15
N ASN A 57 -0.51 -14.81 -0.47
CA ASN A 57 -1.35 -15.59 -1.37
C ASN A 57 -2.72 -15.84 -0.76
N ASP A 58 -2.77 -16.14 0.53
CA ASP A 58 -4.04 -16.34 1.23
C ASP A 58 -4.92 -15.08 1.15
N VAL A 59 -4.32 -13.89 1.29
CA VAL A 59 -5.03 -12.61 1.14
C VAL A 59 -5.51 -12.41 -0.29
N MET A 60 -4.67 -12.71 -1.29
CA MET A 60 -5.04 -12.56 -2.70
C MET A 60 -6.22 -13.47 -3.10
N ASP A 61 -6.31 -14.65 -2.52
CA ASP A 61 -7.39 -15.61 -2.78
C ASP A 61 -8.68 -15.27 -2.05
N MET A 62 -8.65 -14.35 -1.10
CA MET A 62 -9.83 -13.94 -0.34
C MET A 62 -10.73 -13.03 -1.15
N LYS A 63 -12.04 -13.27 -1.05
CA LYS A 63 -13.05 -12.35 -1.58
C LYS A 63 -13.56 -11.51 -0.42
N GLY A 64 -13.48 -10.18 -0.57
CA GLY A 64 -13.98 -9.26 0.42
C GLY A 64 -12.91 -8.32 0.96
N PRO A 65 -13.24 -7.55 2.00
CA PRO A 65 -12.32 -6.56 2.56
C PRO A 65 -11.10 -7.22 3.21
N LEU A 66 -10.01 -6.48 3.27
CA LEU A 66 -8.80 -6.91 3.95
C LEU A 66 -9.09 -7.31 5.40
N PRO A 67 -8.46 -8.41 5.89
CA PRO A 67 -8.57 -8.74 7.30
C PRO A 67 -7.99 -7.62 8.15
N ARG A 68 -8.66 -7.32 9.26
CA ARG A 68 -8.14 -6.35 10.21
C ARG A 68 -7.05 -7.01 11.02
N TYR A 69 -5.83 -6.52 10.84
CA TYR A 69 -4.76 -6.85 11.75
C TYR A 69 -4.85 -5.91 12.95
N SER A 70 -5.18 -6.49 14.09
CA SER A 70 -4.88 -5.86 15.37
C SER A 70 -3.46 -6.25 15.71
N PRO A 71 -2.55 -5.31 15.90
CA PRO A 71 -1.24 -5.64 16.40
C PRO A 71 -1.34 -6.18 17.84
#